data_ee831002d6e8bc3b4389f76364cdc45f
#
_entry.id   ee831002d6e8bc3b4389f76364cdc45f
#
_cell.length_a   1.000
_cell.length_b   1.000
_cell.length_c   1.000
_cell.angle_alpha   90.00
_cell.angle_beta   90.00
_cell.angle_gamma   90.00
#
_symmetry.space_group_name_H-M   'P 1'
#
loop_
_entity.id
_entity.type
_entity.pdbx_description
1 polymer ?
#
loop_
_entity_poly.entity_id
_entity_poly.type
_entity_poly.pdbx_seq_one_letter_code
_entity_poly.pdbx_strand_id
1 'polypeptide(L)'
;MNRLIIIFFILFAKLSFAQKEIDWSVLADVEFTDLYIEEVDEYFLYPHFGPSVRELAGKEVIIRGFVLAIDPTQNYYILSKGPFSSCFFCGVGGPETIVELEMKSSKEVFIMDEVATIKGILKLNSDDIYQCNYILQDAVVYLRE
;
A
#
# COMPACT_ATOMS: atom_id res chain seq x y z
N MET A 1 2.10 43.01 -23.87
CA MET A 1 1.78 41.64 -24.30
C MET A 1 2.66 40.57 -23.64
N ASN A 2 3.93 40.83 -23.38
CA ASN A 2 4.85 39.82 -22.80
C ASN A 2 4.68 39.51 -21.29
N ARG A 3 4.08 40.38 -20.49
CA ARG A 3 3.89 40.16 -19.04
C ARG A 3 2.74 39.20 -18.73
N LEU A 4 1.68 39.19 -19.54
CA LEU A 4 0.53 38.29 -19.39
C LEU A 4 0.88 36.84 -19.77
N ILE A 5 1.77 36.64 -20.74
CA ILE A 5 2.23 35.32 -21.19
C ILE A 5 3.12 34.67 -20.12
N ILE A 6 3.94 35.44 -19.41
CA ILE A 6 4.80 34.92 -18.34
C ILE A 6 3.98 34.47 -17.13
N ILE A 7 2.92 35.19 -16.78
CA ILE A 7 2.02 34.81 -15.66
C ILE A 7 1.24 33.51 -15.99
N PHE A 8 0.86 33.32 -17.26
CA PHE A 8 0.18 32.09 -17.68
C PHE A 8 1.11 30.86 -17.65
N PHE A 9 2.40 31.04 -17.88
CA PHE A 9 3.40 29.95 -17.84
C PHE A 9 3.77 29.53 -16.40
N ILE A 10 3.67 30.42 -15.43
CA ILE A 10 3.92 30.12 -14.01
C ILE A 10 2.76 29.35 -13.38
N LEU A 11 1.53 29.51 -13.88
CA LEU A 11 0.34 28.80 -13.38
C LEU A 11 0.28 27.33 -13.85
N PHE A 12 1.11 26.94 -14.82
CA PHE A 12 1.29 25.57 -15.28
C PHE A 12 2.52 24.88 -14.67
N ALA A 13 3.08 25.40 -13.58
CA ALA A 13 3.95 24.62 -12.72
C ALA A 13 3.13 23.42 -12.23
N LYS A 14 3.18 22.32 -13.01
CA LYS A 14 2.58 21.06 -12.67
C LYS A 14 2.98 20.73 -11.24
N LEU A 15 2.00 20.49 -10.37
CA LEU A 15 2.21 19.68 -9.18
C LEU A 15 2.75 18.34 -9.70
N SER A 16 4.07 18.25 -9.84
CA SER A 16 4.75 17.00 -10.05
C SER A 16 4.56 16.25 -8.74
N PHE A 17 3.52 15.43 -8.64
CA PHE A 17 3.45 14.41 -7.60
C PHE A 17 4.69 13.55 -7.81
N ALA A 18 5.72 13.81 -7.03
CA ALA A 18 6.93 13.01 -7.05
C ALA A 18 6.54 11.60 -6.61
N GLN A 19 6.53 10.68 -7.56
CA GLN A 19 6.38 9.25 -7.29
C GLN A 19 7.55 8.86 -6.39
N LYS A 20 7.26 8.26 -5.25
CA LYS A 20 8.28 7.83 -4.30
C LYS A 20 8.38 6.32 -4.34
N GLU A 21 9.50 5.81 -4.83
CA GLU A 21 9.86 4.41 -4.61
C GLU A 21 10.20 4.21 -3.14
N ILE A 22 9.54 3.26 -2.51
CA ILE A 22 9.73 2.91 -1.11
C ILE A 22 10.10 1.44 -0.98
N ASP A 23 10.80 1.12 0.08
CA ASP A 23 11.05 -0.25 0.50
C ASP A 23 10.25 -0.60 1.77
N TRP A 24 10.27 -1.86 2.14
CA TRP A 24 9.53 -2.38 3.29
C TRP A 24 10.00 -1.80 4.63
N SER A 25 11.22 -1.27 4.72
CA SER A 25 11.74 -0.64 5.94
C SER A 25 11.00 0.64 6.29
N VAL A 26 10.47 1.34 5.28
CA VAL A 26 9.66 2.55 5.49
C VAL A 26 8.32 2.19 6.16
N LEU A 27 7.68 1.09 5.73
CA LEU A 27 6.42 0.62 6.33
C LEU A 27 6.61 0.05 7.75
N ALA A 28 7.84 -0.31 8.12
CA ALA A 28 8.18 -0.77 9.47
C ALA A 28 8.20 0.35 10.52
N ASP A 29 8.04 1.62 10.13
CA ASP A 29 7.90 2.75 11.07
C ASP A 29 6.46 2.77 11.63
N VAL A 30 6.13 1.74 12.42
CA VAL A 30 4.84 1.54 13.08
C VAL A 30 5.02 0.72 14.35
N GLU A 31 4.28 1.06 15.38
CA GLU A 31 4.15 0.26 16.61
C GLU A 31 2.74 -0.32 16.69
N PHE A 32 2.61 -1.51 17.25
CA PHE A 32 1.31 -2.16 17.43
C PHE A 32 0.99 -2.34 18.91
N THR A 33 -0.27 -2.11 19.28
CA THR A 33 -0.81 -2.43 20.60
C THR A 33 -2.06 -3.28 20.46
N ASP A 34 -2.27 -4.19 21.41
CA ASP A 34 -3.48 -4.99 21.45
C ASP A 34 -4.70 -4.11 21.74
N LEU A 35 -5.69 -4.16 20.88
CA LEU A 35 -6.99 -3.52 21.04
C LEU A 35 -8.07 -4.60 21.08
N TYR A 36 -8.80 -4.69 22.21
CA TYR A 36 -9.94 -5.57 22.33
C TYR A 36 -11.18 -4.94 21.71
N ILE A 37 -11.86 -5.67 20.83
CA ILE A 37 -13.08 -5.22 20.15
C ILE A 37 -14.25 -6.06 20.60
N GLU A 38 -15.16 -5.47 21.38
CA GLU A 38 -16.29 -6.13 22.01
C GLU A 38 -17.26 -6.75 20.99
N GLU A 39 -17.46 -6.12 19.82
CA GLU A 39 -18.39 -6.56 18.80
C GLU A 39 -18.04 -7.94 18.21
N VAL A 40 -16.77 -8.29 18.21
CA VAL A 40 -16.27 -9.59 17.66
C VAL A 40 -15.63 -10.47 18.73
N ASP A 41 -15.52 -9.98 19.98
CA ASP A 41 -14.93 -10.68 21.14
C ASP A 41 -13.48 -11.13 20.87
N GLU A 42 -12.68 -10.28 20.19
CA GLU A 42 -11.30 -10.58 19.81
C GLU A 42 -10.36 -9.41 20.03
N TYR A 43 -9.05 -9.72 20.11
CA TYR A 43 -7.96 -8.73 20.13
C TYR A 43 -7.40 -8.51 18.73
N PHE A 44 -7.19 -7.25 18.39
CA PHE A 44 -6.57 -6.82 17.13
C PHE A 44 -5.32 -6.01 17.40
N LEU A 45 -4.37 -6.08 16.46
CA LEU A 45 -3.17 -5.24 16.49
C LEU A 45 -3.51 -3.85 15.96
N TYR A 46 -3.65 -2.87 16.86
CA TYR A 46 -3.92 -1.48 16.51
C TYR A 46 -2.62 -0.77 16.13
N PRO A 47 -2.52 -0.16 14.92
CA PRO A 47 -1.31 0.47 14.44
C PRO A 47 -1.14 1.90 14.96
N HIS A 48 0.05 2.23 15.44
CA HIS A 48 0.53 3.58 15.72
C HIS A 48 1.55 3.96 14.66
N PHE A 49 1.09 4.49 13.54
CA PHE A 49 1.94 4.85 12.41
C PHE A 49 2.94 5.95 12.77
N GLY A 50 4.21 5.71 12.47
CA GLY A 50 5.30 6.67 12.67
C GLY A 50 5.30 7.81 11.64
N PRO A 51 6.16 8.82 11.84
CA PRO A 51 6.20 10.01 10.99
C PRO A 51 6.47 9.72 9.52
N SER A 52 7.41 8.83 9.21
CA SER A 52 7.79 8.49 7.83
C SER A 52 6.65 7.83 7.06
N VAL A 53 5.86 6.99 7.71
CA VAL A 53 4.67 6.37 7.12
C VAL A 53 3.56 7.39 6.94
N ARG A 54 3.28 8.21 7.96
CA ARG A 54 2.24 9.25 7.90
C ARG A 54 2.48 10.28 6.79
N GLU A 55 3.74 10.60 6.50
CA GLU A 55 4.09 11.48 5.38
C GLU A 55 3.72 10.91 4.01
N LEU A 56 3.58 9.59 3.89
CA LEU A 56 3.22 8.91 2.65
C LEU A 56 1.72 8.76 2.46
N ALA A 57 0.93 8.94 3.50
CA ALA A 57 -0.53 8.82 3.42
C ALA A 57 -1.11 9.74 2.33
N GLY A 58 -1.90 9.17 1.42
CA GLY A 58 -2.50 9.87 0.29
C GLY A 58 -1.54 10.20 -0.86
N LYS A 59 -0.28 9.78 -0.78
CA LYS A 59 0.71 9.98 -1.87
C LYS A 59 0.85 8.73 -2.73
N GLU A 60 1.21 8.96 -3.99
CA GLU A 60 1.55 7.87 -4.90
C GLU A 60 2.92 7.29 -4.54
N VAL A 61 2.96 5.99 -4.29
CA VAL A 61 4.17 5.24 -3.97
C VAL A 61 4.36 4.07 -4.93
N ILE A 62 5.60 3.61 -5.03
CA ILE A 62 6.01 2.45 -5.81
C ILE A 62 6.70 1.50 -4.86
N ILE A 63 6.24 0.24 -4.80
CA ILE A 63 6.80 -0.78 -3.91
C ILE A 63 6.88 -2.12 -4.63
N ARG A 64 7.97 -2.85 -4.41
CA ARG A 64 8.23 -4.18 -4.95
C ARG A 64 7.97 -5.25 -3.90
N GLY A 65 7.33 -6.35 -4.30
CA GLY A 65 7.07 -7.47 -3.40
C GLY A 65 6.57 -8.72 -4.13
N PHE A 66 6.16 -9.69 -3.34
CA PHE A 66 5.50 -10.92 -3.80
C PHE A 66 3.99 -10.71 -3.79
N VAL A 67 3.33 -10.98 -4.90
CA VAL A 67 1.87 -10.91 -4.96
C VAL A 67 1.27 -12.21 -4.42
N LEU A 68 0.49 -12.10 -3.37
CA LEU A 68 -0.28 -13.20 -2.82
C LEU A 68 -1.69 -13.16 -3.43
N ALA A 69 -2.00 -14.13 -4.28
CA ALA A 69 -3.30 -14.27 -4.93
C ALA A 69 -4.28 -14.95 -3.96
N ILE A 70 -4.86 -14.19 -3.03
CA ILE A 70 -5.71 -14.73 -1.95
C ILE A 70 -7.05 -15.18 -2.51
N ASP A 71 -7.73 -14.32 -3.26
CA ASP A 71 -8.93 -14.63 -4.02
C ASP A 71 -8.95 -13.92 -5.38
N PRO A 72 -8.33 -14.51 -6.40
CA PRO A 72 -8.30 -13.92 -7.74
C PRO A 72 -9.68 -13.73 -8.36
N THR A 73 -10.69 -14.51 -7.94
CA THR A 73 -12.06 -14.41 -8.47
C THR A 73 -12.76 -13.12 -8.00
N GLN A 74 -12.36 -12.63 -6.82
CA GLN A 74 -12.81 -11.35 -6.24
C GLN A 74 -11.80 -10.22 -6.49
N ASN A 75 -10.77 -10.46 -7.31
CA ASN A 75 -9.67 -9.52 -7.53
C ASN A 75 -8.96 -9.10 -6.23
N TYR A 76 -8.90 -10.03 -5.25
CA TYR A 76 -8.32 -9.79 -3.94
C TYR A 76 -6.87 -10.28 -3.89
N TYR A 77 -5.97 -9.32 -3.86
CA TYR A 77 -4.52 -9.53 -3.86
C TYR A 77 -3.87 -8.78 -2.71
N ILE A 78 -2.81 -9.37 -2.18
CA ILE A 78 -1.95 -8.78 -1.16
C ILE A 78 -0.53 -8.69 -1.73
N LEU A 79 0.13 -7.55 -1.61
CA LEU A 79 1.56 -7.44 -1.83
C LEU A 79 2.27 -7.75 -0.51
N SER A 80 3.25 -8.64 -0.54
CA SER A 80 3.98 -9.09 0.65
C SER A 80 5.49 -8.89 0.49
N LYS A 81 6.15 -8.63 1.61
CA LYS A 81 7.61 -8.56 1.71
C LYS A 81 8.29 -9.89 1.39
N GLY A 82 7.66 -11.00 1.75
CA GLY A 82 8.14 -12.37 1.53
C GLY A 82 7.12 -13.22 0.76
N PRO A 83 7.55 -14.37 0.20
CA PRO A 83 6.63 -15.30 -0.44
C PRO A 83 5.61 -15.87 0.56
N PHE A 84 4.54 -16.48 0.06
CA PHE A 84 3.43 -17.00 0.88
C PHE A 84 3.91 -17.87 2.06
N SER A 85 4.88 -18.75 1.83
CA SER A 85 5.44 -19.65 2.87
C SER A 85 6.15 -18.92 4.01
N SER A 86 6.49 -17.66 3.87
CA SER A 86 7.17 -16.82 4.87
C SER A 86 6.58 -15.42 4.99
N CYS A 87 5.26 -15.30 4.81
CA CYS A 87 4.54 -14.05 4.95
C CYS A 87 3.82 -13.94 6.31
N PHE A 88 3.17 -12.78 6.54
CA PHE A 88 2.39 -12.51 7.74
C PHE A 88 1.35 -13.61 8.06
N PHE A 89 0.63 -14.12 7.05
CA PHE A 89 -0.38 -15.17 7.24
C PHE A 89 0.19 -16.52 7.70
N CYS A 90 1.50 -16.73 7.56
CA CYS A 90 2.22 -17.89 8.09
C CYS A 90 2.91 -17.60 9.44
N GLY A 91 2.62 -16.43 10.04
CA GLY A 91 3.19 -16.01 11.32
C GLY A 91 4.63 -15.50 11.23
N VAL A 92 5.07 -15.07 10.04
CA VAL A 92 6.39 -14.47 9.83
C VAL A 92 6.23 -12.97 9.58
N GLY A 93 6.78 -12.17 10.50
CA GLY A 93 6.64 -10.70 10.47
C GLY A 93 5.30 -10.22 11.03
N GLY A 94 5.13 -8.90 11.08
CA GLY A 94 3.91 -8.24 11.52
C GLY A 94 3.06 -7.73 10.34
N PRO A 95 1.95 -7.06 10.64
CA PRO A 95 1.08 -6.46 9.62
C PRO A 95 1.78 -5.45 8.69
N GLU A 96 2.92 -4.91 9.11
CA GLU A 96 3.75 -3.99 8.32
C GLU A 96 4.45 -4.66 7.12
N THR A 97 4.38 -5.99 7.04
CA THR A 97 4.98 -6.77 5.95
C THR A 97 4.02 -7.11 4.82
N ILE A 98 2.78 -6.60 4.89
CA ILE A 98 1.75 -6.82 3.87
C ILE A 98 1.04 -5.51 3.51
N VAL A 99 0.61 -5.42 2.25
CA VAL A 99 -0.16 -4.28 1.71
C VAL A 99 -1.30 -4.84 0.86
N GLU A 100 -2.54 -4.47 1.17
CA GLU A 100 -3.70 -4.82 0.36
C GLU A 100 -3.70 -4.03 -0.97
N LEU A 101 -4.04 -4.70 -2.07
CA LEU A 101 -4.07 -4.08 -3.40
C LEU A 101 -5.51 -3.82 -3.84
N GLU A 102 -5.95 -2.58 -3.81
CA GLU A 102 -7.17 -2.13 -4.49
C GLU A 102 -6.83 -1.85 -5.96
N MET A 103 -6.90 -2.89 -6.81
CA MET A 103 -6.49 -2.80 -8.21
C MET A 103 -7.41 -1.85 -9.00
N LYS A 104 -6.81 -0.92 -9.74
CA LYS A 104 -7.53 0.00 -10.63
C LYS A 104 -8.29 -0.72 -11.74
N SER A 105 -7.82 -1.89 -12.15
CA SER A 105 -8.42 -2.70 -13.19
C SER A 105 -8.54 -4.16 -12.74
N SER A 106 -9.73 -4.73 -12.87
CA SER A 106 -9.96 -6.16 -12.63
C SER A 106 -9.39 -7.08 -13.73
N LYS A 107 -8.74 -6.52 -14.76
CA LYS A 107 -8.10 -7.30 -15.82
C LYS A 107 -6.72 -7.82 -15.45
N GLU A 108 -6.12 -7.24 -14.40
CA GLU A 108 -4.84 -7.72 -13.89
C GLU A 108 -5.06 -9.04 -13.14
N VAL A 109 -4.33 -10.06 -13.56
CA VAL A 109 -4.36 -11.38 -12.94
C VAL A 109 -2.93 -11.73 -12.52
N PHE A 110 -2.79 -12.16 -11.28
CA PHE A 110 -1.52 -12.62 -10.71
C PHE A 110 -1.62 -14.07 -10.30
N ILE A 111 -0.49 -14.75 -10.35
CA ILE A 111 -0.32 -16.05 -9.70
C ILE A 111 0.31 -15.89 -8.31
N MET A 112 0.15 -16.89 -7.46
CA MET A 112 0.76 -16.89 -6.12
C MET A 112 2.29 -16.75 -6.22
N ASP A 113 2.86 -15.86 -5.38
CA ASP A 113 4.30 -15.57 -5.28
C ASP A 113 4.92 -14.91 -6.54
N GLU A 114 4.09 -14.40 -7.45
CA GLU A 114 4.59 -13.58 -8.55
C GLU A 114 5.25 -12.32 -8.01
N VAL A 115 6.46 -12.03 -8.46
CA VAL A 115 7.16 -10.80 -8.05
C VAL A 115 6.74 -9.65 -8.96
N ALA A 116 6.27 -8.58 -8.35
CA ALA A 116 5.86 -7.39 -9.08
C ALA A 116 6.22 -6.12 -8.32
N THR A 117 6.42 -5.06 -9.08
CA THR A 117 6.47 -3.69 -8.56
C THR A 117 5.14 -3.03 -8.84
N ILE A 118 4.47 -2.61 -7.79
CA ILE A 118 3.12 -2.03 -7.83
C ILE A 118 3.20 -0.54 -7.49
N LYS A 119 2.43 0.25 -8.22
CA LYS A 119 2.26 1.68 -8.00
C LYS A 119 0.82 1.96 -7.57
N GLY A 120 0.63 2.80 -6.57
CA GLY A 120 -0.69 3.19 -6.10
C GLY A 120 -0.65 4.28 -5.06
N ILE A 121 -1.80 4.73 -4.60
CA ILE A 121 -1.94 5.73 -3.54
C ILE A 121 -1.97 5.02 -2.20
N LEU A 122 -1.02 5.33 -1.31
CA LEU A 122 -0.96 4.70 0.00
C LEU A 122 -2.07 5.23 0.91
N LYS A 123 -2.96 4.34 1.34
CA LYS A 123 -3.95 4.58 2.40
C LYS A 123 -3.51 3.85 3.65
N LEU A 124 -3.55 4.54 4.79
CA LEU A 124 -3.36 3.98 6.12
C LEU A 124 -4.71 3.64 6.72
N ASN A 125 -4.83 2.44 7.28
CA ASN A 125 -6.05 1.95 7.89
C ASN A 125 -5.80 1.53 9.34
N SER A 126 -6.50 2.16 10.27
CA SER A 126 -6.51 1.84 11.71
C SER A 126 -7.88 1.39 12.22
N ASP A 127 -8.94 1.62 11.45
CA ASP A 127 -10.32 1.57 11.95
C ASP A 127 -11.11 0.36 11.40
N ASP A 128 -10.80 -0.09 10.18
CA ASP A 128 -11.45 -1.25 9.57
C ASP A 128 -10.63 -2.51 9.80
N ILE A 129 -11.10 -3.37 10.70
CA ILE A 129 -10.44 -4.64 11.06
C ILE A 129 -10.47 -5.71 9.96
N TYR A 130 -11.30 -5.51 8.93
CA TYR A 130 -11.42 -6.45 7.79
C TYR A 130 -10.47 -6.12 6.64
N GLN A 131 -9.75 -4.99 6.72
CA GLN A 131 -8.74 -4.59 5.74
C GLN A 131 -7.34 -4.57 6.37
N CYS A 132 -6.30 -4.69 5.52
CA CYS A 132 -4.93 -4.52 5.98
C CYS A 132 -4.67 -3.08 6.47
N ASN A 133 -3.66 -2.90 7.34
CA ASN A 133 -3.27 -1.56 7.84
C ASN A 133 -2.70 -0.67 6.74
N TYR A 134 -2.13 -1.28 5.68
CA TYR A 134 -1.64 -0.61 4.49
C TYR A 134 -2.45 -1.06 3.28
N ILE A 135 -2.92 -0.10 2.49
CA ILE A 135 -3.72 -0.33 1.29
C ILE A 135 -3.15 0.52 0.17
N LEU A 136 -2.89 -0.07 -0.99
CA LEU A 136 -2.60 0.68 -2.22
C LEU A 136 -3.88 0.84 -3.02
N GLN A 137 -4.41 2.05 -3.04
CA GLN A 137 -5.59 2.41 -3.83
C GLN A 137 -5.18 2.74 -5.28
N ASP A 138 -6.10 2.53 -6.22
CA ASP A 138 -5.85 2.70 -7.65
C ASP A 138 -4.57 1.99 -8.11
N ALA A 139 -4.31 0.81 -7.54
CA ALA A 139 -3.09 0.06 -7.76
C ALA A 139 -2.96 -0.38 -9.22
N VAL A 140 -1.77 -0.18 -9.79
CA VAL A 140 -1.41 -0.61 -11.14
C VAL A 140 -0.05 -1.30 -11.13
N VAL A 141 0.14 -2.23 -12.04
CA VAL A 141 1.45 -2.86 -12.26
C VAL A 141 2.39 -1.83 -12.86
N TYR A 142 3.50 -1.56 -12.20
CA TYR A 142 4.58 -0.73 -12.69
C TYR A 142 5.64 -1.56 -13.43
N LEU A 143 5.99 -2.74 -12.88
CA LEU A 143 6.89 -3.72 -13.47
C LEU A 143 6.51 -5.14 -13.02
N ARG A 144 6.53 -6.10 -13.93
CA ARG A 144 6.49 -7.57 -13.66
C ARG A 144 7.87 -8.16 -13.87
N GLU A 145 8.26 -9.11 -13.01
CA GLU A 145 9.52 -9.84 -13.10
C GLU A 145 9.29 -11.32 -13.39
#